data_e554a6fa40fce18fd10f971b86a4ae6f
#
_entry.id   e554a6fa40fce18fd10f971b86a4ae6f
#
_cell.length_a   1.000
_cell.length_b   1.000
_cell.length_c   1.000
_cell.angle_alpha   90.00
_cell.angle_beta   90.00
_cell.angle_gamma   90.00
#
_symmetry.space_group_name_H-M   'P 1'
#
loop_
_entity.id
_entity.type
_entity.pdbx_description
1 polymer ?
#
loop_
_entity_poly.entity_id
_entity_poly.type
_entity_poly.pdbx_seq_one_letter_code
_entity_poly.pdbx_strand_id
1 'polypeptide(L)'
;MKGAKVEFSADARINVVRLALWIGLNSGEARAQAVIDRIDATLARLARRPRLGRVELKFEGEPRVFSVHPWKIVYDPLPETDGIHVLRILDSRQDISALLGKKT
;
A
#
# COMPACT_ATOMS: atom_id res chain seq x y z
N MET A 1 22.27 -1.53 -13.02
CA MET A 1 21.81 -1.68 -11.63
C MET A 1 20.28 -1.83 -11.62
N LYS A 2 19.79 -2.82 -10.92
CA LYS A 2 18.34 -3.04 -10.86
C LYS A 2 17.70 -2.08 -9.87
N GLY A 3 16.61 -1.45 -10.27
CA GLY A 3 15.80 -0.68 -9.35
C GLY A 3 15.11 -1.60 -8.34
N ALA A 4 14.69 -1.04 -7.22
CA ALA A 4 13.94 -1.78 -6.23
C ALA A 4 12.56 -2.16 -6.78
N LYS A 5 12.12 -3.37 -6.47
CA LYS A 5 10.92 -3.97 -7.05
C LYS A 5 9.67 -3.64 -6.24
N VAL A 6 8.58 -3.33 -6.92
CA VAL A 6 7.26 -3.20 -6.29
C VAL A 6 6.35 -4.24 -6.92
N GLU A 7 5.91 -5.21 -6.12
CA GLU A 7 4.94 -6.21 -6.52
C GLU A 7 3.60 -5.92 -5.86
N PHE A 8 2.51 -6.27 -6.52
CA PHE A 8 1.16 -6.06 -5.99
C PHE A 8 0.42 -7.38 -5.88
N SER A 9 -0.26 -7.59 -4.76
CA SER A 9 -1.26 -8.65 -4.65
C SER A 9 -2.45 -8.32 -5.56
N ALA A 10 -3.29 -9.31 -5.83
CA ALA A 10 -4.53 -9.08 -6.56
C ALA A 10 -5.42 -8.06 -5.84
N ASP A 11 -5.49 -8.14 -4.51
CA ASP A 11 -6.29 -7.21 -3.71
C ASP A 11 -5.74 -5.79 -3.79
N ALA A 12 -4.41 -5.62 -3.75
CA ALA A 12 -3.80 -4.30 -3.85
C ALA A 12 -4.10 -3.66 -5.21
N ARG A 13 -4.07 -4.45 -6.29
CA ARG A 13 -4.42 -3.95 -7.63
C ARG A 13 -5.85 -3.46 -7.69
N ILE A 14 -6.78 -4.24 -7.11
CA ILE A 14 -8.19 -3.85 -7.03
C ILE A 14 -8.35 -2.58 -6.21
N ASN A 15 -7.62 -2.46 -5.10
CA ASN A 15 -7.66 -1.26 -4.27
C ASN A 15 -7.25 -0.01 -5.06
N VAL A 16 -6.18 -0.09 -5.83
CA VAL A 16 -5.71 1.05 -6.63
C VAL A 16 -6.75 1.46 -7.68
N VAL A 17 -7.32 0.48 -8.39
CA VAL A 17 -8.32 0.76 -9.41
C VAL A 17 -9.55 1.42 -8.81
N ARG A 18 -10.06 0.88 -7.71
CA ARG A 18 -11.24 1.43 -7.02
C ARG A 18 -10.98 2.83 -6.50
N LEU A 19 -9.81 3.05 -5.92
CA LEU A 19 -9.40 4.36 -5.42
C LEU A 19 -9.38 5.39 -6.56
N ALA A 20 -8.73 5.06 -7.67
CA ALA A 20 -8.62 5.95 -8.81
C ALA A 20 -10.00 6.29 -9.39
N LEU A 21 -10.88 5.28 -9.54
CA LEU A 21 -12.23 5.48 -10.03
C LEU A 21 -13.05 6.37 -9.09
N TRP A 22 -12.99 6.10 -7.80
CA TRP A 22 -13.74 6.87 -6.82
C TRP A 22 -13.33 8.34 -6.80
N ILE A 23 -12.02 8.60 -6.81
CA ILE A 23 -11.50 9.97 -6.81
C ILE A 23 -11.86 10.66 -8.14
N GLY A 24 -11.70 9.95 -9.26
CA GLY A 24 -12.05 10.49 -10.57
C GLY A 24 -13.50 10.91 -10.67
N LEU A 25 -14.41 10.08 -10.14
CA LEU A 25 -15.84 10.38 -10.16
C LEU A 25 -16.23 11.51 -9.20
N ASN A 26 -15.55 11.63 -8.06
CA ASN A 26 -15.91 12.61 -7.04
C ASN A 26 -15.13 13.92 -7.13
N SER A 27 -13.94 13.90 -7.69
CA SER A 27 -13.03 15.06 -7.66
C SER A 27 -12.30 15.31 -8.99
N GLY A 28 -12.60 14.51 -10.02
CA GLY A 28 -12.02 14.66 -11.35
C GLY A 28 -10.71 13.91 -11.58
N GLU A 29 -10.37 13.76 -12.85
CA GLU A 29 -9.19 12.97 -13.28
C GLU A 29 -7.87 13.57 -12.81
N ALA A 30 -7.75 14.88 -12.81
CA ALA A 30 -6.52 15.55 -12.38
C ALA A 30 -6.22 15.25 -10.91
N ARG A 31 -7.26 15.24 -10.07
CA ARG A 31 -7.11 14.89 -8.66
C ARG A 31 -6.75 13.41 -8.47
N ALA A 32 -7.42 12.54 -9.23
CA ALA A 32 -7.12 11.11 -9.20
C ALA A 32 -5.67 10.86 -9.58
N GLN A 33 -5.19 11.48 -10.65
CA GLN A 33 -3.81 11.31 -11.10
C GLN A 33 -2.81 11.82 -10.05
N ALA A 34 -3.08 12.96 -9.43
CA ALA A 34 -2.21 13.52 -8.40
C ALA A 34 -2.09 12.57 -7.20
N VAL A 35 -3.19 11.94 -6.79
CA VAL A 35 -3.19 10.98 -5.69
C VAL A 35 -2.41 9.73 -6.07
N ILE A 36 -2.64 9.18 -7.26
CA ILE A 36 -1.93 7.99 -7.73
C ILE A 36 -0.42 8.26 -7.82
N ASP A 37 -0.02 9.43 -8.33
CA ASP A 37 1.40 9.79 -8.41
C ASP A 37 2.04 9.85 -7.03
N ARG A 38 1.32 10.35 -6.05
CA ARG A 38 1.79 10.42 -4.67
C ARG A 38 1.94 9.03 -4.05
N ILE A 39 1.00 8.15 -4.31
CA ILE A 39 1.08 6.75 -3.86
C ILE A 39 2.27 6.05 -4.54
N ASP A 40 2.42 6.21 -5.84
CA ASP A 40 3.52 5.62 -6.59
C ASP A 40 4.87 6.09 -6.08
N ALA A 41 5.03 7.37 -5.80
CA ALA A 41 6.27 7.92 -5.24
C ALA A 41 6.58 7.30 -3.87
N THR A 42 5.55 7.10 -3.05
CA THR A 42 5.70 6.47 -1.74
C THR A 42 6.07 4.99 -1.88
N LEU A 43 5.44 4.27 -2.80
CA LEU A 43 5.78 2.87 -3.06
C LEU A 43 7.24 2.71 -3.51
N ALA A 44 7.70 3.60 -4.40
CA ALA A 44 9.09 3.59 -4.83
C ALA A 44 10.06 3.82 -3.66
N ARG A 45 9.71 4.73 -2.77
CA ARG A 45 10.49 4.99 -1.56
C ARG A 45 10.53 3.79 -0.63
N LEU A 46 9.39 3.15 -0.40
CA LEU A 46 9.29 1.94 0.43
C LEU A 46 10.06 0.78 -0.20
N ALA A 47 10.05 0.66 -1.51
CA ALA A 47 10.80 -0.39 -2.19
C ALA A 47 12.31 -0.24 -1.97
N ARG A 48 12.81 1.00 -1.92
CA ARG A 48 14.22 1.26 -1.61
C ARG A 48 14.54 1.14 -0.12
N ARG A 49 13.55 1.32 0.73
CA ARG A 49 13.69 1.28 2.20
C ARG A 49 12.56 0.43 2.80
N PRO A 50 12.59 -0.90 2.60
CA PRO A 50 11.46 -1.74 2.96
C PRO A 50 11.09 -1.74 4.44
N ARG A 51 12.03 -1.38 5.31
CA ARG A 51 11.78 -1.35 6.76
C ARG A 51 11.26 -0.02 7.27
N LEU A 52 10.97 0.91 6.36
CA LEU A 52 10.48 2.23 6.74
C LEU A 52 9.10 2.17 7.41
N GLY A 53 8.21 1.30 6.94
CA GLY A 53 6.91 1.09 7.55
C GLY A 53 7.00 0.34 8.87
N ARG A 54 6.04 0.56 9.75
CA ARG A 54 6.00 -0.07 11.06
C ARG A 54 5.41 -1.48 10.97
N VAL A 55 6.03 -2.43 11.68
CA VAL A 55 5.50 -3.80 11.76
C VAL A 55 4.24 -3.80 12.62
N GLU A 56 3.17 -4.40 12.08
CA GLU A 56 1.92 -4.59 12.81
C GLU A 56 1.84 -6.02 13.35
N LEU A 57 2.26 -6.18 14.59
CA LEU A 57 2.33 -7.49 15.25
C LEU A 57 0.97 -8.13 15.50
N LYS A 58 -0.09 -7.32 15.50
CA LYS A 58 -1.46 -7.79 15.75
C LYS A 58 -2.07 -8.57 14.59
N PHE A 59 -1.49 -8.45 13.41
CA PHE A 59 -2.06 -9.05 12.20
C PHE A 59 -1.25 -10.26 11.76
N GLU A 60 -1.94 -11.24 11.17
CA GLU A 60 -1.27 -12.42 10.62
C GLU A 60 -0.22 -12.02 9.60
N GLY A 61 0.93 -12.72 9.62
CA GLY A 61 2.05 -12.42 8.75
C GLY A 61 2.87 -11.23 9.18
N GLU A 62 2.42 -10.49 10.21
CA GLU A 62 3.11 -9.31 10.73
C GLU A 62 3.55 -8.35 9.64
N PRO A 63 2.61 -7.86 8.83
CA PRO A 63 2.96 -6.95 7.73
C PRO A 63 3.42 -5.59 8.25
N ARG A 64 4.04 -4.83 7.37
CA ARG A 64 4.37 -3.44 7.66
C ARG A 64 3.27 -2.53 7.13
N VAL A 65 3.08 -1.42 7.81
CA VAL A 65 2.10 -0.39 7.43
C VAL A 65 2.79 0.95 7.36
N PHE A 66 2.53 1.68 6.28
CA PHE A 66 3.02 3.03 6.10
C PHE A 66 1.89 3.93 5.65
N SER A 67 1.74 5.08 6.32
CA SER A 67 0.63 6.00 6.03
C SER A 67 0.99 7.00 4.95
N VAL A 68 0.09 7.15 3.98
CA VAL A 68 0.07 8.23 3.00
C VAL A 68 -1.32 8.83 3.13
N HIS A 69 -1.49 9.71 4.11
CA HIS A 69 -2.82 10.20 4.49
C HIS A 69 -3.67 10.63 3.28
N PRO A 70 -4.92 10.18 3.18
CA PRO A 70 -5.70 9.39 4.14
C PRO A 70 -5.61 7.86 3.94
N TRP A 71 -4.62 7.39 3.19
CA TRP A 71 -4.48 5.96 2.91
C TRP A 71 -3.37 5.31 3.72
N LYS A 72 -3.48 3.99 3.85
CA LYS A 72 -2.44 3.16 4.47
C LYS A 72 -2.00 2.11 3.47
N ILE A 73 -0.69 1.97 3.33
CA ILE A 73 -0.08 0.94 2.50
C ILE A 73 0.32 -0.20 3.43
N VAL A 74 -0.23 -1.39 3.18
CA VAL A 74 0.10 -2.60 3.92
C VAL A 74 0.95 -3.47 3.02
N TYR A 75 2.14 -3.83 3.48
CA TYR A 75 3.11 -4.50 2.62
C TYR A 75 4.07 -5.39 3.41
N ASP A 76 4.74 -6.29 2.70
CA ASP A 76 5.87 -7.07 3.21
C ASP A 76 7.12 -6.69 2.43
N PRO A 77 8.28 -6.59 3.11
CA PRO A 77 9.56 -6.55 2.38
C PRO A 77 9.77 -7.84 1.60
N LEU A 78 10.38 -7.75 0.42
CA LEU A 78 10.74 -8.95 -0.33
C LEU A 78 11.92 -9.64 0.37
N PRO A 79 11.91 -11.00 0.47
CA PRO A 79 12.86 -11.70 1.33
C PRO A 79 14.32 -11.67 0.86
N GLU A 80 14.54 -11.69 -0.44
CA GLU A 80 15.91 -11.88 -0.96
C GLU A 80 16.38 -10.78 -1.89
N THR A 81 15.64 -9.68 -1.99
CA THR A 81 15.96 -8.58 -2.89
C THR A 81 15.40 -7.29 -2.33
N ASP A 82 15.90 -6.18 -2.84
CA ASP A 82 15.29 -4.89 -2.53
C ASP A 82 13.91 -4.81 -3.14
N GLY A 83 12.97 -4.32 -2.37
CA GLY A 83 11.62 -4.16 -2.85
C GLY A 83 10.59 -4.58 -1.83
N ILE A 84 9.34 -4.47 -2.26
CA ILE A 84 8.19 -4.75 -1.42
C ILE A 84 7.12 -5.50 -2.20
N HIS A 85 6.31 -6.24 -1.47
CA HIS A 85 5.07 -6.84 -1.95
C HIS A 85 3.90 -6.13 -1.28
N VAL A 86 3.13 -5.38 -2.04
CA VAL A 86 2.00 -4.61 -1.53
C VAL A 86 0.80 -5.53 -1.38
N LEU A 87 0.32 -5.66 -0.15
CA LEU A 87 -0.83 -6.52 0.19
C LEU A 87 -2.15 -5.79 0.00
N ARG A 88 -2.22 -4.55 0.50
CA ARG A 88 -3.43 -3.72 0.47
C ARG A 88 -3.08 -2.25 0.43
N ILE A 89 -3.96 -1.46 -0.16
CA ILE A 89 -3.95 -0.01 -0.02
C ILE A 89 -5.34 0.38 0.48
N LEU A 90 -5.40 0.86 1.72
CA LEU A 90 -6.65 1.04 2.44
C LEU A 90 -6.87 2.50 2.81
N ASP A 91 -8.13 2.90 2.83
CA ASP A 91 -8.52 4.16 3.47
C ASP A 91 -8.34 3.98 4.98
N SER A 92 -7.78 5.01 5.65
CA SER A 92 -7.50 4.95 7.07
C SER A 92 -8.74 4.76 7.95
N ARG A 93 -9.95 4.96 7.37
CA ARG A 93 -11.21 4.74 8.08
C ARG A 93 -11.71 3.30 8.01
N GLN A 94 -11.11 2.46 7.16
CA GLN A 94 -11.50 1.06 7.05
C GLN A 94 -10.99 0.25 8.23
N ASP A 95 -11.76 -0.78 8.60
CA ASP A 95 -11.33 -1.70 9.65
C ASP A 95 -10.28 -2.66 9.10
N ILE A 96 -9.03 -2.35 9.40
CA ILE A 96 -7.88 -3.13 8.93
C ILE A 96 -7.92 -4.54 9.49
N SER A 97 -8.36 -4.70 10.74
CA SER A 97 -8.45 -6.03 11.37
C SER A 97 -9.34 -6.98 10.59
N ALA A 98 -10.49 -6.47 10.11
CA ALA A 98 -11.44 -7.27 9.35
C ALA A 98 -10.87 -7.70 7.99
N LEU A 99 -9.96 -6.91 7.42
CA LEU A 99 -9.41 -7.15 6.09
C LEU A 99 -8.16 -8.02 6.10
N LEU A 100 -7.33 -7.92 7.14
CA LEU A 100 -6.04 -8.60 7.21
C LEU A 100 -6.03 -9.84 8.08
N GLY A 101 -7.03 -10.04 8.91
CA GLY A 101 -7.02 -11.08 9.90
C GLY A 101 -6.20 -10.68 11.12
N LYS A 102 -6.81 -10.82 12.27
CA LYS A 102 -6.18 -10.49 13.54
C LYS A 102 -5.65 -11.76 14.19
N LYS A 103 -4.47 -11.68 14.77
CA LYS A 103 -3.94 -12.79 15.54
C LYS A 103 -4.83 -13.07 16.75
N THR A 104 -5.07 -14.33 17.02
CA THR A 104 -5.79 -14.76 18.21
C THR A 104 -4.87 -14.86 19.41
#